data_b1b015e602947f33d10362ec12ffceaf
#
_entry.id   b1b015e602947f33d10362ec12ffceaf
#
_cell.length_a   1.000
_cell.length_b   1.000
_cell.length_c   1.000
_cell.angle_alpha   90.00
_cell.angle_beta   90.00
_cell.angle_gamma   90.00
#
_symmetry.space_group_name_H-M   'P 1'
#
loop_
_entity.id
_entity.type
_entity.pdbx_description
1 polymer ?
#
loop_
_entity_poly.entity_id
_entity_poly.type
_entity_poly.pdbx_seq_one_letter_code
_entity_poly.pdbx_strand_id
1 'polypeptide(L)'
;MLKYRFPEGFLWGTATASHQIEGDNFYNDWWEFEQKGKVKNGQISGKACDSWNRYEEDFDLIEKLNNNAYRFSIEWSRVEPEEGRFDQSAIERYRAMLLSLRRRNIEPFVTLHHFTNPLWIAKKGGWLNPEIIDYYLRYVERIVSEFKDLVNYWMTINEPNAYAFMAYLYGQFPPQKRSLMKMLRVLNNMVKAHAKAYQVIHKIAPNSKVGIAYNVIYFEPKNPKSFIDRKLTNFADRIYNRVFIETLTTGRFSSPFIKEEIPYAKDTLDYLGVNYYTRILMGLRMTPPSGEKSDFGWEIYPEGIYKVVKRFYKLTGKPIYITESGISDAKDEKRPKYLISHLIQLHKAIEDGVDIKGYFHWSLVDNFEWAEGFLQRFGLFETDFNNFERKWRKSARIYSEIAKNNGITEEMEKEFLK
;
A
#
# COMPACT_ATOMS: atom_id res chain seq x y z
N MET A 1 -26.48 8.42 17.90
CA MET A 1 -27.08 7.65 16.79
C MET A 1 -26.02 7.39 15.71
N LEU A 2 -26.13 6.26 14.96
CA LEU A 2 -25.27 6.01 13.79
C LEU A 2 -25.66 7.00 12.69
N LYS A 3 -24.69 7.82 12.24
CA LYS A 3 -24.92 8.88 11.24
C LYS A 3 -24.44 8.48 9.84
N TYR A 4 -23.26 7.89 9.76
CA TYR A 4 -22.64 7.47 8.51
C TYR A 4 -22.49 5.94 8.50
N ARG A 5 -23.48 5.24 7.95
CA ARG A 5 -23.49 3.78 7.86
C ARG A 5 -22.86 3.33 6.56
N PHE A 6 -21.88 2.44 6.63
CA PHE A 6 -21.27 1.83 5.46
C PHE A 6 -22.09 0.64 4.95
N PRO A 7 -21.93 0.23 3.68
CA PRO A 7 -22.64 -0.89 3.12
C PRO A 7 -22.48 -2.17 3.94
N GLU A 8 -23.48 -3.05 3.87
CA GLU A 8 -23.36 -4.38 4.44
C GLU A 8 -22.23 -5.16 3.75
N GLY A 9 -21.45 -5.92 4.52
CA GLY A 9 -20.27 -6.64 4.01
C GLY A 9 -19.06 -5.76 3.75
N PHE A 10 -19.06 -4.47 4.20
CA PHE A 10 -17.90 -3.62 4.11
C PHE A 10 -16.71 -4.19 4.90
N LEU A 11 -15.53 -4.20 4.28
CA LEU A 11 -14.33 -4.74 4.91
C LEU A 11 -13.61 -3.66 5.71
N TRP A 12 -13.55 -3.87 7.02
CA TRP A 12 -12.76 -3.07 7.95
C TRP A 12 -11.45 -3.81 8.24
N GLY A 13 -10.32 -3.18 7.97
CA GLY A 13 -9.03 -3.83 8.11
C GLY A 13 -7.90 -2.89 8.50
N THR A 14 -6.76 -3.49 8.72
CA THR A 14 -5.46 -2.82 8.86
C THR A 14 -4.48 -3.38 7.85
N ALA A 15 -3.43 -2.61 7.55
CA ALA A 15 -2.40 -3.00 6.59
C ALA A 15 -1.01 -2.98 7.23
N THR A 16 -0.13 -3.85 6.74
CA THR A 16 1.30 -3.92 7.08
C THR A 16 2.10 -4.40 5.88
N ALA A 17 3.43 -4.34 5.97
CA ALA A 17 4.36 -4.90 4.99
C ALA A 17 5.43 -5.75 5.68
N SER A 18 5.81 -6.85 5.06
CA SER A 18 6.71 -7.87 5.61
C SER A 18 8.02 -7.31 6.14
N HIS A 19 8.76 -6.57 5.32
CA HIS A 19 10.06 -6.02 5.73
C HIS A 19 9.94 -5.03 6.91
N GLN A 20 8.82 -4.30 6.98
CA GLN A 20 8.58 -3.29 8.01
C GLN A 20 8.25 -3.86 9.37
N ILE A 21 7.68 -5.09 9.45
CA ILE A 21 7.20 -5.67 10.72
C ILE A 21 7.81 -6.99 11.12
N GLU A 22 8.21 -7.84 10.16
CA GLU A 22 8.55 -9.25 10.47
C GLU A 22 9.81 -9.40 11.30
N GLY A 23 10.88 -8.65 10.93
CA GLY A 23 12.22 -8.82 11.46
C GLY A 23 13.05 -9.89 10.74
N ASP A 24 14.36 -9.77 10.85
CA ASP A 24 15.35 -10.70 10.30
C ASP A 24 15.25 -10.96 8.78
N ASN A 25 14.84 -9.96 8.01
CA ASN A 25 14.75 -9.99 6.56
C ASN A 25 16.09 -9.58 5.90
N PHE A 26 17.08 -10.49 5.91
CA PHE A 26 18.46 -10.19 5.54
C PHE A 26 18.79 -10.39 4.05
N TYR A 27 17.93 -11.03 3.26
CA TYR A 27 18.24 -11.45 1.89
C TYR A 27 17.70 -10.51 0.82
N ASN A 28 17.46 -9.21 1.15
CA ASN A 28 16.90 -8.23 0.23
C ASN A 28 17.78 -6.98 0.07
N ASP A 29 17.46 -6.19 -0.95
CA ASP A 29 18.16 -4.96 -1.31
C ASP A 29 17.98 -3.84 -0.27
N TRP A 30 16.89 -3.84 0.50
CA TRP A 30 16.68 -2.90 1.61
C TRP A 30 17.63 -3.17 2.76
N TRP A 31 17.83 -4.42 3.14
CA TRP A 31 18.82 -4.78 4.17
C TRP A 31 20.23 -4.31 3.81
N GLU A 32 20.68 -4.53 2.55
CA GLU A 32 21.96 -3.98 2.09
C GLU A 32 22.01 -2.44 2.13
N PHE A 33 20.89 -1.80 1.80
CA PHE A 33 20.75 -0.34 1.82
C PHE A 33 20.90 0.20 3.24
N GLU A 34 20.27 -0.42 4.21
CA GLU A 34 20.37 -0.11 5.64
C GLU A 34 21.78 -0.27 6.17
N GLN A 35 22.44 -1.39 5.86
CA GLN A 35 23.84 -1.67 6.25
C GLN A 35 24.82 -0.61 5.70
N LYS A 36 24.49 0.03 4.59
CA LYS A 36 25.26 1.16 4.03
C LYS A 36 24.97 2.51 4.70
N GLY A 37 24.19 2.52 5.80
CA GLY A 37 23.82 3.72 6.56
C GLY A 37 22.95 4.70 5.77
N LYS A 38 22.13 4.21 4.84
CA LYS A 38 21.31 5.06 3.96
C LYS A 38 19.93 5.40 4.52
N VAL A 39 19.54 4.74 5.59
CA VAL A 39 18.34 5.06 6.35
C VAL A 39 18.65 6.18 7.34
N LYS A 40 17.67 7.01 7.62
CA LYS A 40 17.79 8.17 8.52
C LYS A 40 18.34 7.75 9.88
N ASN A 41 19.29 8.54 10.39
CA ASN A 41 20.00 8.26 11.64
C ASN A 41 20.76 6.92 11.67
N GLY A 42 21.06 6.31 10.50
CA GLY A 42 21.75 5.03 10.41
C GLY A 42 20.95 3.85 11.01
N GLN A 43 19.63 3.99 11.12
CA GLN A 43 18.79 2.93 11.65
C GLN A 43 18.73 1.73 10.69
N ILE A 44 18.53 0.56 11.25
CA ILE A 44 18.37 -0.71 10.53
C ILE A 44 17.08 -1.40 11.01
N SER A 45 16.41 -2.10 10.12
CA SER A 45 15.16 -2.83 10.44
C SER A 45 15.37 -3.89 11.52
N GLY A 46 16.42 -4.70 11.41
CA GLY A 46 16.78 -5.70 12.41
C GLY A 46 15.62 -6.61 12.76
N LYS A 47 15.20 -6.59 14.01
CA LYS A 47 14.00 -7.30 14.48
C LYS A 47 12.68 -6.64 14.08
N ALA A 48 12.73 -5.42 13.56
CA ALA A 48 11.54 -4.64 13.21
C ALA A 48 10.52 -4.63 14.34
N CYS A 49 9.35 -5.27 14.15
CA CYS A 49 8.34 -5.45 15.20
C CYS A 49 8.32 -6.89 15.75
N ASP A 50 9.23 -7.74 15.32
CA ASP A 50 9.27 -9.17 15.63
C ASP A 50 7.96 -9.92 15.29
N SER A 51 7.20 -9.37 14.32
CA SER A 51 5.90 -9.96 13.95
C SER A 51 6.02 -11.35 13.34
N TRP A 52 7.19 -11.72 12.79
CA TRP A 52 7.45 -13.09 12.35
C TRP A 52 7.25 -14.13 13.46
N ASN A 53 7.62 -13.77 14.68
CA ASN A 53 7.46 -14.64 15.86
C ASN A 53 6.15 -14.34 16.61
N ARG A 54 5.64 -13.10 16.54
CA ARG A 54 4.50 -12.61 17.32
C ARG A 54 3.22 -12.43 16.51
N TYR A 55 3.11 -13.04 15.34
CA TYR A 55 1.94 -12.84 14.48
C TYR A 55 0.60 -13.21 15.13
N GLU A 56 0.58 -14.19 16.04
CA GLU A 56 -0.65 -14.54 16.78
C GLU A 56 -1.09 -13.38 17.69
N GLU A 57 -0.15 -12.72 18.38
CA GLU A 57 -0.42 -11.54 19.21
C GLU A 57 -0.96 -10.38 18.33
N ASP A 58 -0.35 -10.15 17.16
CA ASP A 58 -0.81 -9.14 16.24
C ASP A 58 -2.21 -9.45 15.68
N PHE A 59 -2.53 -10.73 15.42
CA PHE A 59 -3.86 -11.14 14.94
C PHE A 59 -4.93 -11.05 16.04
N ASP A 60 -4.58 -11.28 17.29
CA ASP A 60 -5.45 -11.01 18.45
C ASP A 60 -5.80 -9.50 18.55
N LEU A 61 -4.87 -8.61 18.18
CA LEU A 61 -5.15 -7.18 18.13
C LEU A 61 -6.11 -6.82 16.98
N ILE A 62 -5.97 -7.46 15.82
CA ILE A 62 -6.90 -7.28 14.67
C ILE A 62 -8.32 -7.69 15.07
N GLU A 63 -8.46 -8.83 15.76
CA GLU A 63 -9.75 -9.30 16.27
C GLU A 63 -10.34 -8.31 17.30
N LYS A 64 -9.52 -7.82 18.24
CA LYS A 64 -9.92 -6.80 19.22
C LYS A 64 -10.30 -5.45 18.58
N LEU A 65 -9.78 -5.14 17.39
CA LEU A 65 -10.20 -3.99 16.59
C LEU A 65 -11.54 -4.21 15.89
N ASN A 66 -12.19 -5.36 16.06
CA ASN A 66 -13.37 -5.77 15.29
C ASN A 66 -13.14 -5.72 13.76
N ASN A 67 -11.90 -5.90 13.34
CA ASN A 67 -11.57 -5.96 11.92
C ASN A 67 -11.91 -7.34 11.36
N ASN A 68 -12.49 -7.36 10.16
CA ASN A 68 -12.86 -8.56 9.42
C ASN A 68 -11.93 -8.82 8.21
N ALA A 69 -10.91 -7.98 8.03
CA ALA A 69 -9.90 -8.14 6.98
C ALA A 69 -8.52 -7.68 7.47
N TYR A 70 -7.48 -8.23 6.87
CA TYR A 70 -6.09 -7.84 7.12
C TYR A 70 -5.27 -7.90 5.86
N ARG A 71 -4.54 -6.82 5.56
CA ARG A 71 -3.62 -6.75 4.44
C ARG A 71 -2.18 -6.87 4.92
N PHE A 72 -1.44 -7.81 4.35
CA PHE A 72 -0.01 -8.01 4.60
C PHE A 72 0.71 -8.47 3.33
N SER A 73 2.03 -8.45 3.33
CA SER A 73 2.82 -8.92 2.19
C SER A 73 3.59 -10.20 2.52
N ILE A 74 3.82 -11.00 1.49
CA ILE A 74 4.79 -12.12 1.52
C ILE A 74 6.16 -11.55 1.16
N GLU A 75 7.17 -11.79 1.98
CA GLU A 75 8.53 -11.36 1.70
C GLU A 75 9.19 -12.30 0.68
N TRP A 76 9.30 -11.82 -0.57
CA TRP A 76 9.88 -12.62 -1.66
C TRP A 76 11.28 -13.11 -1.31
N SER A 77 12.12 -12.25 -0.74
CA SER A 77 13.48 -12.59 -0.35
C SER A 77 13.58 -13.65 0.74
N ARG A 78 12.55 -13.76 1.59
CA ARG A 78 12.47 -14.78 2.64
C ARG A 78 12.07 -16.14 2.07
N VAL A 79 11.13 -16.16 1.12
CA VAL A 79 10.67 -17.42 0.52
C VAL A 79 11.54 -17.90 -0.63
N GLU A 80 12.31 -17.00 -1.28
CA GLU A 80 13.28 -17.33 -2.34
C GLU A 80 14.60 -16.56 -2.10
N PRO A 81 15.37 -16.92 -1.06
CA PRO A 81 16.61 -16.22 -0.70
C PRO A 81 17.71 -16.32 -1.75
N GLU A 82 17.69 -17.39 -2.53
CA GLU A 82 18.58 -17.64 -3.67
C GLU A 82 17.73 -18.01 -4.89
N GLU A 83 18.22 -17.71 -6.10
CA GLU A 83 17.48 -17.97 -7.34
C GLU A 83 17.05 -19.43 -7.47
N GLY A 84 15.74 -19.66 -7.57
CA GLY A 84 15.14 -20.99 -7.74
C GLY A 84 15.12 -21.85 -6.48
N ARG A 85 15.69 -21.37 -5.37
CA ARG A 85 15.70 -22.08 -4.09
C ARG A 85 14.65 -21.51 -3.15
N PHE A 86 13.51 -22.19 -3.06
CA PHE A 86 12.43 -21.81 -2.17
C PHE A 86 12.65 -22.38 -0.76
N ASP A 87 12.51 -21.53 0.25
CA ASP A 87 12.52 -21.92 1.65
C ASP A 87 11.14 -22.43 2.06
N GLN A 88 11.03 -23.76 2.18
CA GLN A 88 9.79 -24.43 2.54
C GLN A 88 9.33 -24.05 3.95
N SER A 89 10.25 -23.80 4.88
CA SER A 89 9.92 -23.42 6.26
C SER A 89 9.27 -22.04 6.33
N ALA A 90 9.73 -21.10 5.50
CA ALA A 90 9.12 -19.78 5.36
C ALA A 90 7.71 -19.88 4.76
N ILE A 91 7.52 -20.70 3.73
CA ILE A 91 6.20 -20.94 3.11
C ILE A 91 5.24 -21.54 4.14
N GLU A 92 5.67 -22.53 4.92
CA GLU A 92 4.86 -23.15 5.97
C GLU A 92 4.48 -22.15 7.07
N ARG A 93 5.37 -21.23 7.42
CA ARG A 93 5.06 -20.15 8.39
C ARG A 93 3.98 -19.20 7.83
N TYR A 94 4.09 -18.77 6.58
CA TYR A 94 3.03 -17.95 5.96
C TYR A 94 1.71 -18.71 5.87
N ARG A 95 1.75 -20.01 5.58
CA ARG A 95 0.54 -20.84 5.60
C ARG A 95 -0.09 -20.91 7.00
N ALA A 96 0.72 -21.04 8.05
CA ALA A 96 0.24 -21.00 9.43
C ALA A 96 -0.41 -19.65 9.78
N MET A 97 0.18 -18.51 9.34
CA MET A 97 -0.40 -17.18 9.49
C MET A 97 -1.77 -17.08 8.79
N LEU A 98 -1.87 -17.56 7.55
CA LEU A 98 -3.13 -17.55 6.80
C LEU A 98 -4.22 -18.40 7.45
N LEU A 99 -3.86 -19.59 7.92
CA LEU A 99 -4.78 -20.47 8.68
C LEU A 99 -5.25 -19.80 9.98
N SER A 100 -4.37 -19.08 10.65
CA SER A 100 -4.69 -18.35 11.88
C SER A 100 -5.68 -17.21 11.62
N LEU A 101 -5.51 -16.44 10.53
CA LEU A 101 -6.46 -15.41 10.10
C LEU A 101 -7.83 -16.02 9.77
N ARG A 102 -7.85 -17.12 9.00
CA ARG A 102 -9.09 -17.80 8.63
C ARG A 102 -9.86 -18.33 9.84
N ARG A 103 -9.18 -18.89 10.85
CA ARG A 103 -9.83 -19.32 12.10
C ARG A 103 -10.49 -18.17 12.87
N ARG A 104 -9.97 -16.94 12.73
CA ARG A 104 -10.53 -15.71 13.31
C ARG A 104 -11.58 -15.04 12.43
N ASN A 105 -11.96 -15.64 11.29
CA ASN A 105 -12.85 -15.05 10.29
C ASN A 105 -12.33 -13.69 9.75
N ILE A 106 -11.01 -13.52 9.67
CA ILE A 106 -10.34 -12.37 9.09
C ILE A 106 -9.96 -12.71 7.64
N GLU A 107 -10.47 -11.92 6.68
CA GLU A 107 -10.15 -12.09 5.26
C GLU A 107 -8.74 -11.60 4.95
N PRO A 108 -7.81 -12.46 4.49
CA PRO A 108 -6.47 -12.04 4.13
C PRO A 108 -6.44 -11.37 2.74
N PHE A 109 -5.85 -10.19 2.69
CA PHE A 109 -5.44 -9.51 1.46
C PHE A 109 -3.93 -9.63 1.33
N VAL A 110 -3.46 -10.43 0.39
CA VAL A 110 -2.04 -10.77 0.26
C VAL A 110 -1.37 -9.98 -0.84
N THR A 111 -0.36 -9.20 -0.46
CA THR A 111 0.50 -8.45 -1.39
C THR A 111 1.74 -9.29 -1.74
N LEU A 112 1.99 -9.51 -3.03
CA LEU A 112 3.09 -10.37 -3.50
C LEU A 112 4.42 -9.63 -3.61
N HIS A 113 4.42 -8.32 -3.88
CA HIS A 113 5.63 -7.49 -3.91
C HIS A 113 5.37 -6.17 -3.18
N HIS A 114 6.17 -5.89 -2.14
CA HIS A 114 6.07 -4.65 -1.36
C HIS A 114 7.48 -4.05 -1.17
N PHE A 115 8.01 -3.42 -2.22
CA PHE A 115 9.25 -2.65 -2.36
C PHE A 115 10.55 -3.46 -2.32
N THR A 116 10.66 -4.48 -1.48
CA THR A 116 11.87 -5.28 -1.32
C THR A 116 12.07 -6.24 -2.49
N ASN A 117 13.33 -6.40 -2.92
CA ASN A 117 13.70 -7.39 -3.92
C ASN A 117 14.78 -8.33 -3.35
N PRO A 118 14.73 -9.63 -3.62
CA PRO A 118 15.81 -10.52 -3.26
C PRO A 118 17.18 -10.00 -3.76
N LEU A 119 18.24 -10.21 -2.99
CA LEU A 119 19.59 -9.74 -3.38
C LEU A 119 20.05 -10.26 -4.72
N TRP A 120 19.69 -11.51 -5.06
CA TRP A 120 20.03 -12.07 -6.36
C TRP A 120 19.30 -11.36 -7.52
N ILE A 121 18.06 -10.89 -7.32
CA ILE A 121 17.32 -10.02 -8.26
C ILE A 121 18.01 -8.66 -8.39
N ALA A 122 18.34 -8.03 -7.26
CA ALA A 122 19.02 -6.73 -7.25
C ALA A 122 20.36 -6.78 -8.01
N LYS A 123 21.15 -7.85 -7.82
CA LYS A 123 22.41 -8.10 -8.54
C LYS A 123 22.23 -8.28 -10.05
N LYS A 124 21.09 -8.78 -10.49
CA LYS A 124 20.72 -8.91 -11.91
C LYS A 124 20.14 -7.63 -12.53
N GLY A 125 20.12 -6.51 -11.79
CA GLY A 125 19.65 -5.21 -12.26
C GLY A 125 18.21 -4.84 -11.83
N GLY A 126 17.56 -5.69 -11.03
CA GLY A 126 16.23 -5.43 -10.48
C GLY A 126 15.18 -5.19 -11.58
N TRP A 127 14.23 -4.31 -11.31
CA TRP A 127 13.14 -4.00 -12.23
C TRP A 127 13.54 -3.32 -13.54
N LEU A 128 14.80 -2.92 -13.71
CA LEU A 128 15.33 -2.47 -15.02
C LEU A 128 15.61 -3.61 -15.98
N ASN A 129 15.93 -4.80 -15.44
CA ASN A 129 16.12 -6.00 -16.25
C ASN A 129 14.75 -6.61 -16.60
N PRO A 130 14.37 -6.71 -17.88
CA PRO A 130 13.07 -7.28 -18.25
C PRO A 130 12.90 -8.76 -17.86
N GLU A 131 13.98 -9.51 -17.66
CA GLU A 131 13.92 -10.90 -17.18
C GLU A 131 13.32 -11.03 -15.77
N ILE A 132 13.28 -9.93 -14.98
CA ILE A 132 12.62 -9.94 -13.66
C ILE A 132 11.16 -10.39 -13.77
N ILE A 133 10.52 -10.15 -14.90
CA ILE A 133 9.12 -10.54 -15.12
C ILE A 133 8.99 -12.06 -14.98
N ASP A 134 9.89 -12.83 -15.59
CA ASP A 134 9.83 -14.30 -15.56
C ASP A 134 10.19 -14.83 -14.16
N TYR A 135 11.18 -14.22 -13.48
CA TYR A 135 11.50 -14.54 -12.08
C TYR A 135 10.34 -14.24 -11.15
N TYR A 136 9.70 -13.08 -11.32
CA TYR A 136 8.54 -12.70 -10.54
C TYR A 136 7.35 -13.64 -10.77
N LEU A 137 7.09 -14.05 -12.00
CA LEU A 137 6.02 -15.00 -12.33
C LEU A 137 6.27 -16.39 -11.72
N ARG A 138 7.50 -16.86 -11.70
CA ARG A 138 7.87 -18.12 -11.02
C ARG A 138 7.56 -18.05 -9.53
N TYR A 139 7.91 -16.93 -8.88
CA TYR A 139 7.58 -16.68 -7.48
C TYR A 139 6.06 -16.63 -7.26
N VAL A 140 5.33 -15.87 -8.09
CA VAL A 140 3.86 -15.77 -8.02
C VAL A 140 3.21 -17.15 -8.18
N GLU A 141 3.62 -17.92 -9.18
CA GLU A 141 3.10 -19.27 -9.42
C GLU A 141 3.31 -20.18 -8.19
N ARG A 142 4.49 -20.13 -7.59
CA ARG A 142 4.80 -20.91 -6.39
C ARG A 142 3.89 -20.48 -5.22
N ILE A 143 3.83 -19.21 -4.90
CA ILE A 143 3.09 -18.71 -3.72
C ILE A 143 1.58 -18.89 -3.88
N VAL A 144 1.05 -18.60 -5.06
CA VAL A 144 -0.39 -18.77 -5.29
C VAL A 144 -0.78 -20.25 -5.26
N SER A 145 0.04 -21.13 -5.80
CA SER A 145 -0.21 -22.59 -5.71
C SER A 145 -0.24 -23.10 -4.29
N GLU A 146 0.62 -22.56 -3.41
CA GLU A 146 0.69 -22.94 -2.00
C GLU A 146 -0.50 -22.40 -1.17
N PHE A 147 -1.09 -21.26 -1.55
CA PHE A 147 -2.07 -20.56 -0.69
C PHE A 147 -3.44 -20.35 -1.32
N LYS A 148 -3.71 -20.87 -2.53
CA LYS A 148 -4.99 -20.68 -3.25
C LYS A 148 -6.24 -21.13 -2.48
N ASP A 149 -6.09 -22.03 -1.55
CA ASP A 149 -7.17 -22.53 -0.67
C ASP A 149 -7.47 -21.60 0.51
N LEU A 150 -6.58 -20.62 0.78
CA LEU A 150 -6.67 -19.72 1.93
C LEU A 150 -6.80 -18.24 1.53
N VAL A 151 -6.47 -17.86 0.29
CA VAL A 151 -6.41 -16.47 -0.14
C VAL A 151 -7.40 -16.22 -1.29
N ASN A 152 -8.34 -15.32 -1.06
CA ASN A 152 -9.30 -14.87 -2.09
C ASN A 152 -8.87 -13.55 -2.75
N TYR A 153 -8.05 -12.74 -2.08
CA TYR A 153 -7.66 -11.40 -2.55
C TYR A 153 -6.14 -11.30 -2.68
N TRP A 154 -5.69 -11.13 -3.92
CA TRP A 154 -4.27 -10.98 -4.26
C TRP A 154 -4.00 -9.57 -4.74
N MET A 155 -2.92 -8.97 -4.24
CA MET A 155 -2.33 -7.75 -4.77
C MET A 155 -0.97 -8.10 -5.36
N THR A 156 -0.81 -7.88 -6.65
CA THR A 156 0.43 -8.24 -7.33
C THR A 156 1.59 -7.39 -6.87
N ILE A 157 1.43 -6.07 -6.89
CA ILE A 157 2.49 -5.11 -6.55
C ILE A 157 1.91 -3.99 -5.69
N ASN A 158 2.65 -3.62 -4.64
CA ASN A 158 2.38 -2.41 -3.88
C ASN A 158 3.05 -1.21 -4.53
N GLU A 159 2.27 -0.17 -4.79
CA GLU A 159 2.72 1.17 -5.20
C GLU A 159 3.83 1.19 -6.26
N PRO A 160 3.62 0.58 -7.44
CA PRO A 160 4.66 0.52 -8.47
C PRO A 160 5.14 1.92 -8.88
N ASN A 161 4.25 2.92 -8.85
CA ASN A 161 4.57 4.31 -9.14
C ASN A 161 5.46 4.91 -8.04
N ALA A 162 5.08 4.80 -6.76
CA ALA A 162 5.91 5.31 -5.66
C ALA A 162 7.29 4.65 -5.65
N TYR A 163 7.36 3.32 -5.79
CA TYR A 163 8.61 2.58 -5.90
C TYR A 163 9.48 3.09 -7.06
N ALA A 164 8.92 3.20 -8.26
CA ALA A 164 9.67 3.66 -9.44
C ALA A 164 10.19 5.09 -9.27
N PHE A 165 9.39 6.00 -8.70
CA PHE A 165 9.79 7.37 -8.41
C PHE A 165 10.89 7.44 -7.34
N MET A 166 10.69 6.77 -6.21
CA MET A 166 11.63 6.82 -5.09
C MET A 166 12.97 6.15 -5.41
N ALA A 167 12.94 4.99 -6.08
CA ALA A 167 14.12 4.20 -6.37
C ALA A 167 14.88 4.65 -7.63
N TYR A 168 14.17 5.16 -8.65
CA TYR A 168 14.77 5.40 -9.97
C TYR A 168 14.74 6.86 -10.44
N LEU A 169 13.90 7.73 -9.85
CA LEU A 169 13.89 9.16 -10.17
C LEU A 169 14.55 9.99 -9.06
N TYR A 170 14.12 9.80 -7.81
CA TYR A 170 14.64 10.56 -6.66
C TYR A 170 15.88 9.93 -6.03
N GLY A 171 16.07 8.62 -6.17
CA GLY A 171 17.22 7.90 -5.60
C GLY A 171 17.22 7.84 -4.08
N GLN A 172 16.02 7.79 -3.48
CA GLN A 172 15.82 7.68 -2.04
C GLN A 172 15.67 6.24 -1.57
N PHE A 173 15.25 5.33 -2.45
CA PHE A 173 15.16 3.90 -2.23
C PHE A 173 16.24 3.15 -3.01
N PRO A 174 16.61 1.90 -2.65
CA PRO A 174 17.48 1.11 -3.49
C PRO A 174 16.81 0.88 -4.88
N PRO A 175 17.56 0.89 -5.99
CA PRO A 175 19.01 1.00 -6.13
C PRO A 175 19.56 2.43 -6.33
N GLN A 176 18.89 3.45 -5.82
CA GLN A 176 19.31 4.86 -5.80
C GLN A 176 19.65 5.45 -7.20
N LYS A 177 18.87 5.13 -8.20
CA LYS A 177 19.01 5.74 -9.53
C LYS A 177 18.33 7.11 -9.58
N ARG A 178 18.81 7.98 -10.50
CA ARG A 178 18.23 9.31 -10.74
C ARG A 178 18.06 9.52 -12.24
N SER A 179 17.01 8.94 -12.82
CA SER A 179 16.77 9.00 -14.25
C SER A 179 15.28 8.79 -14.57
N LEU A 180 14.67 9.78 -15.18
CA LEU A 180 13.27 9.70 -15.65
C LEU A 180 13.07 8.52 -16.62
N MET A 181 14.02 8.29 -17.53
CA MET A 181 13.92 7.18 -18.48
C MET A 181 13.96 5.82 -17.79
N LYS A 182 14.84 5.65 -16.77
CA LYS A 182 14.90 4.40 -15.99
C LYS A 182 13.62 4.18 -15.20
N MET A 183 13.11 5.24 -14.57
CA MET A 183 11.83 5.20 -13.84
C MET A 183 10.68 4.75 -14.75
N LEU A 184 10.56 5.31 -15.97
CA LEU A 184 9.51 4.93 -16.92
C LEU A 184 9.66 3.49 -17.42
N ARG A 185 10.90 3.01 -17.63
CA ARG A 185 11.16 1.60 -17.99
C ARG A 185 10.74 0.66 -16.87
N VAL A 186 11.05 1.01 -15.63
CA VAL A 186 10.61 0.22 -14.46
C VAL A 186 9.10 0.16 -14.37
N LEU A 187 8.40 1.29 -14.50
CA LEU A 187 6.93 1.30 -14.54
C LEU A 187 6.37 0.41 -15.65
N ASN A 188 6.96 0.46 -16.84
CA ASN A 188 6.55 -0.37 -17.96
C ASN A 188 6.75 -1.88 -17.68
N ASN A 189 7.90 -2.27 -17.10
CA ASN A 189 8.15 -3.66 -16.71
C ASN A 189 7.19 -4.11 -15.60
N MET A 190 6.87 -3.24 -14.63
CA MET A 190 5.92 -3.54 -13.57
C MET A 190 4.49 -3.71 -14.09
N VAL A 191 4.06 -2.91 -15.10
CA VAL A 191 2.78 -3.14 -15.79
C VAL A 191 2.73 -4.53 -16.41
N LYS A 192 3.79 -4.91 -17.15
CA LYS A 192 3.88 -6.23 -17.80
C LYS A 192 3.86 -7.37 -16.78
N ALA A 193 4.59 -7.21 -15.68
CA ALA A 193 4.63 -8.18 -14.60
C ALA A 193 3.25 -8.34 -13.94
N HIS A 194 2.58 -7.23 -13.62
CA HIS A 194 1.22 -7.25 -13.07
C HIS A 194 0.25 -7.99 -13.99
N ALA A 195 0.23 -7.63 -15.28
CA ALA A 195 -0.71 -8.20 -16.24
C ALA A 195 -0.51 -9.71 -16.41
N LYS A 196 0.73 -10.17 -16.51
CA LYS A 196 1.04 -11.60 -16.58
C LYS A 196 0.74 -12.31 -15.26
N ALA A 197 1.04 -11.69 -14.11
CA ALA A 197 0.72 -12.26 -12.80
C ALA A 197 -0.80 -12.41 -12.62
N TYR A 198 -1.60 -11.42 -13.07
CA TYR A 198 -3.06 -11.53 -13.10
C TYR A 198 -3.53 -12.81 -13.81
N GLN A 199 -2.99 -13.08 -15.01
CA GLN A 199 -3.31 -14.28 -15.79
C GLN A 199 -2.88 -15.57 -15.10
N VAL A 200 -1.66 -15.59 -14.51
CA VAL A 200 -1.14 -16.75 -13.77
C VAL A 200 -2.00 -17.05 -12.54
N ILE A 201 -2.37 -16.01 -11.78
CA ILE A 201 -3.21 -16.18 -10.58
C ILE A 201 -4.57 -16.74 -10.95
N HIS A 202 -5.25 -16.19 -11.96
CA HIS A 202 -6.55 -16.69 -12.38
C HIS A 202 -6.49 -18.11 -12.98
N LYS A 203 -5.37 -18.49 -13.60
CA LYS A 203 -5.15 -19.88 -14.06
C LYS A 203 -5.09 -20.86 -12.88
N ILE A 204 -4.45 -20.47 -11.77
CA ILE A 204 -4.21 -21.35 -10.60
C ILE A 204 -5.40 -21.28 -9.63
N ALA A 205 -5.98 -20.11 -9.43
CA ALA A 205 -7.05 -19.79 -8.49
C ALA A 205 -8.16 -18.97 -9.18
N PRO A 206 -9.01 -19.60 -10.02
CA PRO A 206 -9.96 -18.89 -10.89
C PRO A 206 -10.99 -18.02 -10.17
N ASN A 207 -11.30 -18.35 -8.92
CA ASN A 207 -12.30 -17.63 -8.12
C ASN A 207 -11.70 -16.48 -7.30
N SER A 208 -10.37 -16.35 -7.27
CA SER A 208 -9.71 -15.26 -6.56
C SER A 208 -9.94 -13.92 -7.22
N LYS A 209 -9.79 -12.85 -6.45
CA LYS A 209 -9.81 -11.47 -6.91
C LYS A 209 -8.38 -10.95 -6.95
N VAL A 210 -7.99 -10.37 -8.09
CA VAL A 210 -6.64 -9.87 -8.32
C VAL A 210 -6.68 -8.36 -8.56
N GLY A 211 -5.91 -7.63 -7.80
CA GLY A 211 -5.77 -6.19 -7.91
C GLY A 211 -4.34 -5.71 -7.73
N ILE A 212 -4.22 -4.43 -7.55
CA ILE A 212 -2.97 -3.74 -7.26
C ILE A 212 -3.22 -2.74 -6.13
N ALA A 213 -2.25 -2.51 -5.25
CA ALA A 213 -2.33 -1.38 -4.34
C ALA A 213 -1.58 -0.20 -4.98
N TYR A 214 -2.29 0.88 -5.23
CA TYR A 214 -1.78 1.99 -6.03
C TYR A 214 -1.74 3.27 -5.21
N ASN A 215 -0.54 3.87 -5.08
CA ASN A 215 -0.39 5.15 -4.41
C ASN A 215 -1.00 6.26 -5.26
N VAL A 216 -1.83 7.08 -4.66
CA VAL A 216 -2.44 8.21 -5.34
C VAL A 216 -2.23 9.49 -4.54
N ILE A 217 -1.57 10.45 -5.15
CA ILE A 217 -1.42 11.80 -4.63
C ILE A 217 -2.45 12.69 -5.34
N TYR A 218 -3.23 13.47 -4.57
CA TYR A 218 -4.08 14.46 -5.17
C TYR A 218 -3.26 15.71 -5.53
N PHE A 219 -2.92 15.85 -6.83
CA PHE A 219 -2.22 17.04 -7.32
C PHE A 219 -3.20 18.18 -7.61
N GLU A 220 -2.88 19.37 -7.10
CA GLU A 220 -3.67 20.58 -7.30
C GLU A 220 -2.77 21.74 -7.72
N PRO A 221 -3.18 22.62 -8.67
CA PRO A 221 -2.37 23.76 -9.06
C PRO A 221 -2.29 24.75 -7.89
N LYS A 222 -1.08 25.22 -7.57
CA LYS A 222 -0.85 26.22 -6.52
C LYS A 222 -1.66 27.48 -6.77
N ASN A 223 -1.69 27.93 -8.03
CA ASN A 223 -2.57 28.99 -8.49
C ASN A 223 -3.48 28.43 -9.60
N PRO A 224 -4.78 28.19 -9.30
CA PRO A 224 -5.72 27.66 -10.29
C PRO A 224 -5.90 28.54 -11.55
N LYS A 225 -5.59 29.84 -11.46
CA LYS A 225 -5.64 30.77 -12.59
C LYS A 225 -4.36 30.72 -13.44
N SER A 226 -3.23 30.23 -12.91
CA SER A 226 -1.97 30.11 -13.65
C SER A 226 -2.05 28.98 -14.67
N PHE A 227 -1.82 29.31 -15.94
CA PHE A 227 -1.72 28.32 -17.02
C PHE A 227 -0.56 27.34 -16.78
N ILE A 228 0.58 27.84 -16.31
CA ILE A 228 1.79 27.04 -16.05
C ILE A 228 1.52 26.04 -14.94
N ASP A 229 0.95 26.49 -13.81
CA ASP A 229 0.67 25.62 -12.67
C ASP A 229 -0.29 24.50 -13.05
N ARG A 230 -1.33 24.80 -13.84
CA ARG A 230 -2.25 23.78 -14.36
C ARG A 230 -1.56 22.77 -15.28
N LYS A 231 -0.65 23.21 -16.15
CA LYS A 231 0.12 22.31 -17.04
C LYS A 231 1.06 21.40 -16.24
N LEU A 232 1.78 21.95 -15.26
CA LEU A 232 2.65 21.17 -14.36
C LEU A 232 1.84 20.15 -13.55
N THR A 233 0.70 20.56 -13.00
CA THR A 233 -0.21 19.67 -12.26
C THR A 233 -0.67 18.51 -13.15
N ASN A 234 -1.16 18.79 -14.35
CA ASN A 234 -1.62 17.76 -15.28
C ASN A 234 -0.50 16.81 -15.70
N PHE A 235 0.72 17.32 -15.86
CA PHE A 235 1.89 16.51 -16.22
C PHE A 235 2.27 15.58 -15.06
N ALA A 236 2.41 16.12 -13.83
CA ALA A 236 2.74 15.34 -12.64
C ALA A 236 1.67 14.26 -12.38
N ASP A 237 0.42 14.64 -12.42
CA ASP A 237 -0.71 13.74 -12.26
C ASP A 237 -0.73 12.62 -13.30
N ARG A 238 -0.48 12.96 -14.57
CA ARG A 238 -0.42 11.95 -15.64
C ARG A 238 0.68 10.93 -15.39
N ILE A 239 1.90 11.39 -15.09
CA ILE A 239 3.06 10.49 -14.93
C ILE A 239 2.94 9.66 -13.65
N TYR A 240 2.54 10.29 -12.55
CA TYR A 240 2.48 9.61 -11.26
C TYR A 240 1.22 8.75 -11.10
N ASN A 241 0.04 9.35 -11.36
CA ASN A 241 -1.24 8.72 -11.02
C ASN A 241 -1.83 7.89 -12.17
N ARG A 242 -1.61 8.26 -13.44
CA ARG A 242 -2.46 7.74 -14.51
C ARG A 242 -1.78 6.75 -15.46
N VAL A 243 -0.52 6.96 -15.84
CA VAL A 243 0.16 6.16 -16.87
C VAL A 243 0.00 4.64 -16.64
N PHE A 244 0.20 4.18 -15.40
CA PHE A 244 0.08 2.76 -15.06
C PHE A 244 -1.37 2.28 -15.18
N ILE A 245 -2.31 2.95 -14.53
CA ILE A 245 -3.73 2.53 -14.50
C ILE A 245 -4.38 2.69 -15.90
N GLU A 246 -4.07 3.75 -16.63
CA GLU A 246 -4.54 3.91 -18.01
C GLU A 246 -4.04 2.76 -18.91
N THR A 247 -2.85 2.23 -18.65
CA THR A 247 -2.36 1.05 -19.38
C THR A 247 -3.20 -0.19 -19.09
N LEU A 248 -3.62 -0.40 -17.84
CA LEU A 248 -4.47 -1.52 -17.47
C LEU A 248 -5.90 -1.41 -18.01
N THR A 249 -6.35 -0.21 -18.38
CA THR A 249 -7.67 -0.01 -18.99
C THR A 249 -7.63 0.00 -20.52
N THR A 250 -6.50 0.42 -21.12
CA THR A 250 -6.42 0.62 -22.58
C THR A 250 -5.55 -0.42 -23.29
N GLY A 251 -4.66 -1.11 -22.59
CA GLY A 251 -3.64 -1.95 -23.19
C GLY A 251 -2.48 -1.19 -23.84
N ARG A 252 -2.35 0.13 -23.54
CA ARG A 252 -1.34 0.97 -24.13
C ARG A 252 -0.57 1.74 -23.06
N PHE A 253 0.73 1.48 -22.93
CA PHE A 253 1.63 2.30 -22.12
C PHE A 253 1.98 3.59 -22.87
N SER A 254 1.55 4.74 -22.35
CA SER A 254 1.74 6.03 -23.02
C SER A 254 2.30 7.07 -22.07
N SER A 255 3.62 7.17 -22.04
CA SER A 255 4.37 8.23 -21.35
C SER A 255 4.99 9.21 -22.36
N PRO A 256 5.61 10.32 -21.92
CA PRO A 256 6.25 11.26 -22.82
C PRO A 256 7.36 10.67 -23.70
N PHE A 257 8.04 9.62 -23.21
CA PHE A 257 9.24 9.07 -23.86
C PHE A 257 9.10 7.61 -24.28
N ILE A 258 8.12 6.89 -23.72
CA ILE A 258 7.88 5.47 -24.04
C ILE A 258 6.41 5.33 -24.43
N LYS A 259 6.19 4.77 -25.62
CA LYS A 259 4.87 4.37 -26.09
C LYS A 259 4.97 2.93 -26.53
N GLU A 260 4.16 2.06 -25.95
CA GLU A 260 4.18 0.63 -26.24
C GLU A 260 2.77 0.05 -26.16
N GLU A 261 2.42 -0.77 -27.13
CA GLU A 261 1.18 -1.56 -27.08
C GLU A 261 1.42 -2.80 -26.23
N ILE A 262 0.61 -3.00 -25.21
CA ILE A 262 0.63 -4.13 -24.30
C ILE A 262 -0.79 -4.68 -24.18
N PRO A 263 -1.34 -5.27 -25.25
CA PRO A 263 -2.77 -5.63 -25.31
C PRO A 263 -3.20 -6.57 -24.18
N TYR A 264 -2.31 -7.45 -23.75
CA TYR A 264 -2.57 -8.38 -22.63
C TYR A 264 -2.64 -7.71 -21.25
N ALA A 265 -2.29 -6.42 -21.13
CA ALA A 265 -2.46 -5.65 -19.90
C ALA A 265 -3.87 -5.08 -19.73
N LYS A 266 -4.66 -5.05 -20.83
CA LYS A 266 -6.01 -4.54 -20.77
C LYS A 266 -6.90 -5.45 -19.92
N ASP A 267 -7.73 -4.82 -19.07
CA ASP A 267 -8.72 -5.48 -18.19
C ASP A 267 -8.12 -6.47 -17.18
N THR A 268 -6.90 -6.22 -16.71
CA THR A 268 -6.20 -7.04 -15.71
C THR A 268 -6.38 -6.55 -14.27
N LEU A 269 -7.59 -6.10 -13.94
CA LEU A 269 -7.99 -5.72 -12.58
C LEU A 269 -9.38 -6.30 -12.28
N ASP A 270 -9.53 -6.98 -11.15
CA ASP A 270 -10.85 -7.29 -10.57
C ASP A 270 -11.29 -6.19 -9.62
N TYR A 271 -10.36 -5.53 -8.97
CA TYR A 271 -10.55 -4.38 -8.10
C TYR A 271 -9.32 -3.47 -8.14
N LEU A 272 -9.50 -2.22 -7.75
CA LEU A 272 -8.40 -1.28 -7.54
C LEU A 272 -8.21 -1.02 -6.05
N GLY A 273 -7.00 -1.31 -5.54
CA GLY A 273 -6.55 -0.84 -4.24
C GLY A 273 -6.01 0.59 -4.36
N VAL A 274 -6.46 1.46 -3.48
CA VAL A 274 -6.03 2.86 -3.42
C VAL A 274 -5.32 3.11 -2.10
N ASN A 275 -4.07 3.57 -2.18
CA ASN A 275 -3.31 4.10 -1.06
C ASN A 275 -3.34 5.63 -1.15
N TYR A 276 -3.98 6.28 -0.16
CA TYR A 276 -4.12 7.73 -0.14
C TYR A 276 -3.66 8.32 1.20
N TYR A 277 -2.81 9.35 1.13
CA TYR A 277 -2.28 10.02 2.33
C TYR A 277 -2.44 11.54 2.30
N THR A 278 -2.24 12.19 1.13
CA THR A 278 -2.10 13.65 1.10
C THR A 278 -2.36 14.23 -0.29
N ARG A 279 -2.31 15.56 -0.38
CA ARG A 279 -2.21 16.30 -1.64
C ARG A 279 -0.86 16.99 -1.81
N ILE A 280 -0.55 17.39 -3.04
CA ILE A 280 0.59 18.24 -3.37
C ILE A 280 0.11 19.43 -4.20
N LEU A 281 0.51 20.64 -3.77
CA LEU A 281 0.29 21.86 -4.54
C LEU A 281 1.43 22.05 -5.56
N MET A 282 1.08 22.01 -6.85
CA MET A 282 2.02 22.11 -7.97
C MET A 282 2.13 23.53 -8.50
N GLY A 283 3.35 24.00 -8.65
CA GLY A 283 3.71 25.27 -9.25
C GLY A 283 5.17 25.24 -9.69
N LEU A 284 5.72 26.36 -10.18
CA LEU A 284 7.14 26.47 -10.52
C LEU A 284 8.07 26.08 -9.36
N ARG A 285 7.60 26.26 -8.14
CA ARG A 285 8.22 25.71 -6.93
C ARG A 285 7.16 24.91 -6.19
N MET A 286 7.47 23.67 -5.86
CA MET A 286 6.64 22.90 -4.93
C MET A 286 6.62 23.63 -3.59
N THR A 287 5.44 24.01 -3.15
CA THR A 287 5.23 24.69 -1.87
C THR A 287 4.49 23.74 -0.96
N PRO A 288 4.97 23.51 0.25
CA PRO A 288 4.21 22.76 1.23
C PRO A 288 2.85 23.42 1.42
N PRO A 289 1.76 22.66 1.44
CA PRO A 289 0.44 23.19 1.78
C PRO A 289 0.44 23.86 3.16
N SER A 290 -0.46 24.82 3.37
CA SER A 290 -0.58 25.57 4.63
C SER A 290 -1.48 24.89 5.67
N GLY A 291 -2.12 23.77 5.32
CA GLY A 291 -3.05 23.05 6.20
C GLY A 291 -2.35 22.31 7.35
N GLU A 292 -3.16 21.70 8.22
CA GLU A 292 -2.68 20.83 9.29
C GLU A 292 -1.83 19.68 8.74
N LYS A 293 -0.70 19.37 9.40
CA LYS A 293 0.26 18.39 8.92
C LYS A 293 0.46 17.24 9.90
N SER A 294 0.77 16.09 9.35
CA SER A 294 1.30 14.94 10.07
C SER A 294 2.72 15.19 10.59
N ASP A 295 3.23 14.29 11.41
CA ASP A 295 4.65 14.32 11.84
C ASP A 295 5.60 14.07 10.66
N PHE A 296 5.13 13.42 9.59
CA PHE A 296 5.84 13.27 8.32
C PHE A 296 5.92 14.58 7.51
N GLY A 297 5.13 15.59 7.88
CA GLY A 297 5.01 16.87 7.18
C GLY A 297 3.97 16.86 6.03
N TRP A 298 3.23 15.77 5.84
CA TRP A 298 2.16 15.67 4.87
C TRP A 298 0.90 16.39 5.35
N GLU A 299 0.23 17.10 4.45
CA GLU A 299 -1.02 17.76 4.76
C GLU A 299 -2.15 16.75 4.99
N ILE A 300 -2.95 16.99 6.02
CA ILE A 300 -4.20 16.28 6.27
C ILE A 300 -5.26 16.89 5.34
N TYR A 301 -5.65 16.15 4.29
CA TYR A 301 -6.58 16.65 3.28
C TYR A 301 -7.68 15.61 2.94
N PRO A 302 -8.74 15.55 3.76
CA PRO A 302 -9.79 14.53 3.63
C PRO A 302 -10.54 14.59 2.29
N GLU A 303 -10.78 15.79 1.73
CA GLU A 303 -11.48 15.94 0.45
C GLU A 303 -10.73 15.29 -0.71
N GLY A 304 -9.43 15.08 -0.55
CA GLY A 304 -8.60 14.44 -1.56
C GLY A 304 -9.00 12.98 -1.80
N ILE A 305 -9.29 12.23 -0.74
CA ILE A 305 -9.67 10.81 -0.89
C ILE A 305 -11.00 10.68 -1.65
N TYR A 306 -11.97 11.55 -1.38
CA TYR A 306 -13.22 11.61 -2.15
C TYR A 306 -12.98 11.85 -3.64
N LYS A 307 -12.18 12.87 -3.98
CA LYS A 307 -11.87 13.23 -5.36
C LYS A 307 -11.13 12.11 -6.09
N VAL A 308 -10.19 11.46 -5.40
CA VAL A 308 -9.38 10.36 -5.92
C VAL A 308 -10.25 9.14 -6.24
N VAL A 309 -11.05 8.67 -5.29
CA VAL A 309 -11.85 7.45 -5.52
C VAL A 309 -12.89 7.65 -6.62
N LYS A 310 -13.54 8.81 -6.69
CA LYS A 310 -14.49 9.13 -7.78
C LYS A 310 -13.81 9.09 -9.14
N ARG A 311 -12.62 9.68 -9.24
CA ARG A 311 -11.86 9.72 -10.49
C ARG A 311 -11.42 8.32 -10.93
N PHE A 312 -10.86 7.53 -10.03
CA PHE A 312 -10.36 6.20 -10.37
C PHE A 312 -11.48 5.19 -10.61
N TYR A 313 -12.60 5.31 -9.90
CA TYR A 313 -13.79 4.53 -10.21
C TYR A 313 -14.32 4.83 -11.62
N LYS A 314 -14.40 6.12 -11.98
CA LYS A 314 -14.77 6.53 -13.36
C LYS A 314 -13.79 6.01 -14.42
N LEU A 315 -12.49 5.96 -14.11
CA LEU A 315 -11.45 5.50 -15.03
C LEU A 315 -11.48 3.99 -15.24
N THR A 316 -11.66 3.21 -14.16
CA THR A 316 -11.51 1.75 -14.20
C THR A 316 -12.84 0.99 -14.27
N GLY A 317 -13.92 1.56 -13.74
CA GLY A 317 -15.20 0.86 -13.55
C GLY A 317 -15.12 -0.31 -12.55
N LYS A 318 -14.03 -0.42 -11.78
CA LYS A 318 -13.78 -1.54 -10.88
C LYS A 318 -14.08 -1.17 -9.43
N PRO A 319 -14.53 -2.13 -8.59
CA PRO A 319 -14.65 -1.90 -7.16
C PRO A 319 -13.36 -1.35 -6.56
N ILE A 320 -13.47 -0.45 -5.58
CA ILE A 320 -12.33 0.16 -4.90
C ILE A 320 -12.24 -0.36 -3.47
N TYR A 321 -11.02 -0.68 -3.06
CA TYR A 321 -10.64 -0.84 -1.66
C TYR A 321 -9.63 0.25 -1.30
N ILE A 322 -9.82 0.94 -0.18
CA ILE A 322 -8.75 1.78 0.38
C ILE A 322 -7.77 0.83 1.05
N THR A 323 -6.70 0.51 0.36
CA THR A 323 -5.71 -0.49 0.79
C THR A 323 -4.68 0.06 1.74
N GLU A 324 -4.53 1.40 1.76
CA GLU A 324 -3.82 2.14 2.79
C GLU A 324 -4.37 3.56 2.90
N SER A 325 -4.60 4.00 4.13
CA SER A 325 -4.77 5.40 4.50
C SER A 325 -4.45 5.56 5.98
N GLY A 326 -3.65 6.54 6.33
CA GLY A 326 -3.18 6.73 7.70
C GLY A 326 -2.36 7.99 7.87
N ILE A 327 -1.90 8.22 9.09
CA ILE A 327 -1.15 9.42 9.46
C ILE A 327 -0.02 9.07 10.41
N SER A 328 1.18 9.63 10.17
CA SER A 328 2.22 9.65 11.18
C SER A 328 1.87 10.67 12.26
N ASP A 329 1.63 10.17 13.47
CA ASP A 329 1.22 10.96 14.63
C ASP A 329 1.61 10.20 15.91
N ALA A 330 2.80 10.49 16.42
CA ALA A 330 3.37 9.79 17.57
C ALA A 330 2.54 9.99 18.85
N LYS A 331 1.90 11.14 19.00
CA LYS A 331 1.09 11.48 20.18
C LYS A 331 -0.36 11.03 20.10
N ASP A 332 -0.79 10.57 18.94
CA ASP A 332 -2.18 10.14 18.67
C ASP A 332 -3.23 11.25 18.91
N GLU A 333 -2.84 12.51 18.70
CA GLU A 333 -3.70 13.66 18.88
C GLU A 333 -4.53 13.99 17.62
N LYS A 334 -3.95 13.75 16.43
CA LYS A 334 -4.52 14.05 15.10
C LYS A 334 -5.20 12.86 14.45
N ARG A 335 -4.74 11.62 14.75
CA ARG A 335 -5.22 10.40 14.08
C ARG A 335 -6.73 10.15 14.28
N PRO A 336 -7.36 10.42 15.45
CA PRO A 336 -8.80 10.33 15.59
C PRO A 336 -9.56 11.20 14.58
N LYS A 337 -9.18 12.47 14.46
CA LYS A 337 -9.75 13.42 13.51
C LYS A 337 -9.50 12.99 12.06
N TYR A 338 -8.28 12.52 11.76
CA TYR A 338 -7.92 12.01 10.44
C TYR A 338 -8.84 10.86 10.03
N LEU A 339 -8.98 9.84 10.88
CA LEU A 339 -9.84 8.68 10.63
C LEU A 339 -11.28 9.10 10.29
N ILE A 340 -11.89 9.87 11.17
CA ILE A 340 -13.29 10.26 11.05
C ILE A 340 -13.51 11.10 9.80
N SER A 341 -12.66 12.13 9.57
CA SER A 341 -12.83 13.03 8.43
C SER A 341 -12.66 12.31 7.09
N HIS A 342 -11.67 11.42 6.96
CA HIS A 342 -11.46 10.66 5.72
C HIS A 342 -12.56 9.64 5.47
N LEU A 343 -13.03 8.94 6.51
CA LEU A 343 -14.13 7.99 6.39
C LEU A 343 -15.45 8.67 6.02
N ILE A 344 -15.73 9.86 6.53
CA ILE A 344 -16.90 10.67 6.10
C ILE A 344 -16.81 11.00 4.60
N GLN A 345 -15.63 11.34 4.10
CA GLN A 345 -15.44 11.61 2.67
C GLN A 345 -15.61 10.34 1.81
N LEU A 346 -15.20 9.18 2.31
CA LEU A 346 -15.46 7.91 1.64
C LEU A 346 -16.95 7.57 1.63
N HIS A 347 -17.64 7.76 2.76
CA HIS A 347 -19.10 7.58 2.82
C HIS A 347 -19.82 8.46 1.80
N LYS A 348 -19.46 9.74 1.70
CA LYS A 348 -19.98 10.65 0.67
C LYS A 348 -19.72 10.12 -0.75
N ALA A 349 -18.55 9.55 -1.02
CA ALA A 349 -18.26 8.97 -2.32
C ALA A 349 -19.14 7.74 -2.61
N ILE A 350 -19.44 6.93 -1.59
CA ILE A 350 -20.37 5.79 -1.70
C ILE A 350 -21.79 6.29 -2.03
N GLU A 351 -22.27 7.32 -1.33
CA GLU A 351 -23.57 7.95 -1.62
C GLU A 351 -23.64 8.50 -3.05
N ASP A 352 -22.53 8.98 -3.59
CA ASP A 352 -22.41 9.42 -4.99
C ASP A 352 -22.23 8.26 -6.00
N GLY A 353 -22.37 7.00 -5.57
CA GLY A 353 -22.37 5.81 -6.42
C GLY A 353 -20.99 5.20 -6.68
N VAL A 354 -19.95 5.55 -5.93
CA VAL A 354 -18.64 4.88 -6.03
C VAL A 354 -18.69 3.54 -5.27
N ASP A 355 -18.34 2.46 -5.94
CA ASP A 355 -18.34 1.11 -5.35
C ASP A 355 -17.09 0.89 -4.48
N ILE A 356 -17.12 1.39 -3.24
CA ILE A 356 -16.05 1.20 -2.25
C ILE A 356 -16.44 0.05 -1.33
N LYS A 357 -15.58 -0.98 -1.26
CA LYS A 357 -15.83 -2.24 -0.56
C LYS A 357 -15.10 -2.41 0.77
N GLY A 358 -14.11 -1.58 1.06
CA GLY A 358 -13.34 -1.72 2.29
C GLY A 358 -12.34 -0.59 2.52
N TYR A 359 -11.90 -0.51 3.77
CA TYR A 359 -10.90 0.44 4.25
C TYR A 359 -9.89 -0.28 5.14
N PHE A 360 -8.61 -0.13 4.82
CA PHE A 360 -7.49 -0.69 5.58
C PHE A 360 -6.63 0.47 6.11
N HIS A 361 -6.60 0.60 7.42
CA HIS A 361 -5.77 1.63 8.06
C HIS A 361 -4.28 1.27 7.97
N TRP A 362 -3.46 2.21 7.51
CA TRP A 362 -2.02 2.14 7.62
C TRP A 362 -1.56 2.84 8.89
N SER A 363 -1.13 2.14 9.93
CA SER A 363 -0.78 0.73 9.99
C SER A 363 -1.34 0.11 11.28
N LEU A 364 -1.35 -1.22 11.36
CA LEU A 364 -1.74 -1.92 12.60
C LEU A 364 -0.86 -1.48 13.76
N VAL A 365 0.46 -1.57 13.60
CA VAL A 365 1.48 -1.26 14.61
C VAL A 365 2.46 -0.23 14.07
N ASP A 366 3.12 0.54 14.95
CA ASP A 366 4.30 1.31 14.55
C ASP A 366 5.36 0.35 14.02
N ASN A 367 6.04 0.75 12.94
CA ASN A 367 6.95 -0.14 12.25
C ASN A 367 8.14 0.62 11.64
N PHE A 368 8.97 -0.09 10.88
CA PHE A 368 10.10 0.48 10.16
C PHE A 368 9.63 1.20 8.89
N GLU A 369 9.61 2.54 8.91
CA GLU A 369 9.12 3.36 7.79
C GLU A 369 10.21 3.65 6.77
N TRP A 370 10.69 2.60 6.11
CA TRP A 370 11.62 2.65 4.99
C TRP A 370 12.84 3.56 5.27
N ALA A 371 13.09 4.56 4.40
CA ALA A 371 14.22 5.49 4.56
C ALA A 371 14.13 6.38 5.82
N GLU A 372 12.98 6.48 6.46
CA GLU A 372 12.76 7.21 7.71
C GLU A 372 13.06 6.37 8.96
N GLY A 373 13.24 5.05 8.82
CA GLY A 373 13.48 4.14 9.94
C GLY A 373 12.29 4.09 10.90
N PHE A 374 12.55 4.11 12.19
CA PHE A 374 11.51 4.05 13.23
C PHE A 374 10.99 5.42 13.69
N LEU A 375 11.29 6.50 12.96
CA LEU A 375 10.89 7.85 13.38
C LEU A 375 9.40 8.14 13.16
N GLN A 376 8.83 7.56 12.12
CA GLN A 376 7.44 7.82 11.76
C GLN A 376 6.50 6.80 12.44
N ARG A 377 5.45 7.28 13.07
CA ARG A 377 4.55 6.50 13.90
C ARG A 377 3.15 6.47 13.32
N PHE A 378 2.86 5.44 12.51
CA PHE A 378 1.56 5.26 11.84
C PHE A 378 0.61 4.29 12.56
N GLY A 379 1.12 3.52 13.53
CA GLY A 379 0.39 2.43 14.15
C GLY A 379 -0.85 2.87 14.92
N LEU A 380 -1.92 2.09 14.82
CA LEU A 380 -3.03 2.13 15.79
C LEU A 380 -2.55 1.65 17.17
N PHE A 381 -1.59 0.73 17.17
CA PHE A 381 -0.88 0.33 18.37
C PHE A 381 0.55 0.89 18.33
N GLU A 382 0.96 1.46 19.46
CA GLU A 382 2.35 1.82 19.67
C GLU A 382 3.19 0.56 19.83
N THR A 383 4.33 0.50 19.16
CA THR A 383 5.32 -0.57 19.35
C THR A 383 6.48 -0.03 20.18
N ASP A 384 6.78 -0.68 21.30
CA ASP A 384 8.04 -0.50 22.02
C ASP A 384 9.10 -1.38 21.37
N PHE A 385 10.04 -0.79 20.64
CA PHE A 385 11.06 -1.55 19.89
C PHE A 385 12.16 -2.17 20.78
N ASN A 386 12.11 -2.00 22.11
CA ASN A 386 13.04 -2.66 23.03
C ASN A 386 12.51 -4.04 23.47
N ASN A 387 11.19 -4.18 23.66
CA ASN A 387 10.55 -5.39 24.16
C ASN A 387 9.42 -5.90 23.23
N PHE A 388 9.13 -5.17 22.17
CA PHE A 388 8.07 -5.45 21.18
C PHE A 388 6.65 -5.50 21.77
N GLU A 389 6.40 -4.81 22.89
CA GLU A 389 5.05 -4.67 23.44
C GLU A 389 4.21 -3.78 22.52
N ARG A 390 2.89 -4.13 22.36
CA ARG A 390 1.89 -3.34 21.63
C ARG A 390 0.98 -2.63 22.62
N LYS A 391 0.95 -1.28 22.56
CA LYS A 391 0.11 -0.46 23.44
C LYS A 391 -1.03 0.18 22.65
N TRP A 392 -2.25 0.09 23.17
CA TRP A 392 -3.42 0.72 22.60
C TRP A 392 -3.27 2.24 22.56
N ARG A 393 -3.57 2.82 21.40
CA ARG A 393 -3.81 4.25 21.27
C ARG A 393 -5.30 4.59 21.31
N LYS A 394 -5.63 5.86 21.57
CA LYS A 394 -7.03 6.35 21.54
C LYS A 394 -7.68 6.08 20.20
N SER A 395 -6.95 6.35 19.11
CA SER A 395 -7.41 6.11 17.73
C SER A 395 -7.77 4.65 17.45
N ALA A 396 -7.05 3.69 18.03
CA ALA A 396 -7.36 2.27 17.89
C ALA A 396 -8.74 1.92 18.48
N ARG A 397 -9.08 2.50 19.65
CA ARG A 397 -10.39 2.30 20.28
C ARG A 397 -11.51 2.90 19.42
N ILE A 398 -11.29 4.10 18.88
CA ILE A 398 -12.23 4.76 17.98
C ILE A 398 -12.43 3.94 16.69
N TYR A 399 -11.34 3.44 16.10
CA TYR A 399 -11.42 2.61 14.91
C TYR A 399 -12.14 1.28 15.15
N SER A 400 -11.89 0.67 16.31
CA SER A 400 -12.60 -0.54 16.75
C SER A 400 -14.12 -0.31 16.86
N GLU A 401 -14.54 0.81 17.45
CA GLU A 401 -15.96 1.18 17.53
C GLU A 401 -16.60 1.48 16.16
N ILE A 402 -15.85 2.13 15.25
CA ILE A 402 -16.31 2.36 13.88
C ILE A 402 -16.52 1.01 13.15
N ALA A 403 -15.55 0.10 13.23
CA ALA A 403 -15.65 -1.23 12.62
C ALA A 403 -16.81 -2.04 13.19
N LYS A 404 -16.95 -2.08 14.52
CA LYS A 404 -18.04 -2.77 15.24
C LYS A 404 -19.42 -2.28 14.84
N ASN A 405 -19.58 -0.96 14.70
CA ASN A 405 -20.86 -0.33 14.36
C ASN A 405 -21.11 -0.28 12.85
N ASN A 406 -20.15 -0.70 12.03
CA ASN A 406 -20.13 -0.50 10.59
C ASN A 406 -20.43 0.95 10.20
N GLY A 407 -19.81 1.91 10.92
CA GLY A 407 -20.04 3.33 10.64
C GLY A 407 -19.65 4.29 11.77
N ILE A 408 -19.92 5.56 11.53
CA ILE A 408 -19.57 6.69 12.43
C ILE A 408 -20.82 7.25 13.09
N THR A 409 -20.78 7.48 14.40
CA THR A 409 -21.87 8.06 15.17
C THR A 409 -21.82 9.61 15.16
N GLU A 410 -22.95 10.24 15.51
CA GLU A 410 -23.01 11.69 15.68
C GLU A 410 -22.08 12.19 16.80
N GLU A 411 -21.91 11.40 17.85
CA GLU A 411 -21.02 11.72 18.97
C GLU A 411 -19.56 11.78 18.51
N MET A 412 -19.10 10.79 17.74
CA MET A 412 -17.75 10.76 17.18
C MET A 412 -17.49 11.97 16.30
N GLU A 413 -18.44 12.31 15.41
CA GLU A 413 -18.29 13.50 14.56
C GLU A 413 -18.21 14.78 15.39
N LYS A 414 -19.08 14.95 16.40
CA LYS A 414 -19.09 16.13 17.27
C LYS A 414 -17.83 16.26 18.13
N GLU A 415 -17.29 15.13 18.60
CA GLU A 415 -16.08 15.12 19.45
C GLU A 415 -14.82 15.50 18.67
N PHE A 416 -14.68 15.01 17.44
CA PHE A 416 -13.40 15.10 16.71
C PHE A 416 -13.38 16.09 15.55
N LEU A 417 -14.52 16.59 15.07
CA LEU A 417 -14.56 17.53 13.92
C LEU A 417 -15.09 18.93 14.30
N LYS A 418 -15.52 19.15 15.51
CA LYS A 418 -15.87 20.48 16.05
C LYS A 418 -14.72 21.02 16.88
#